data_b550862fe2156d86bfa654bae5eba0df
#
_entry.id   b550862fe2156d86bfa654bae5eba0df
#
_cell.length_a   1.000
_cell.length_b   1.000
_cell.length_c   1.000
_cell.angle_alpha   90.00
_cell.angle_beta   90.00
_cell.angle_gamma   90.00
#
_symmetry.space_group_name_H-M   'P 1'
#
loop_
_entity.id
_entity.type
_entity.pdbx_description
1 polymer ?
#
loop_
_entity_poly.entity_id
_entity_poly.type
_entity_poly.pdbx_seq_one_letter_code
_entity_poly.pdbx_strand_id
1 'polypeptide(L)'
;RRRMQIICQDPFGSLNPRMPVRDIIGEGLLALGVTDRKIRDKRVEDSLEIVGLRRDYTRRYPHEFSGGQRQRIGIARALALGPDLVVCDEPVSALDVSIQSQVLNLLLDLRRDFNLTYLFISHNLSVVQYFSDRVGVMYLGKLAEEGDVEQLYRDPRHPYTVALLSAIPNADPRRRKKRLVLKGDVPSPAAPPSGCRFHTRCWLREKLGNPERCVTEEPMLRPIGEGGHRTACHFAEEVSDTVVDSVVATQSVLETAVAEPA
;
A
#
# COMPACT_ATOMS: atom_id res chain seq x y z
N ARG A 1 1.31 -11.37 19.06
CA ARG A 1 1.16 -9.89 19.02
C ARG A 1 2.51 -9.17 18.95
N ARG A 2 3.57 -9.65 19.63
CA ARG A 2 4.89 -9.00 19.59
C ARG A 2 5.47 -8.97 18.16
N ARG A 3 5.41 -10.11 17.44
CA ARG A 3 6.02 -10.27 16.12
C ARG A 3 5.29 -9.51 14.99
N MET A 4 4.07 -9.04 15.22
CA MET A 4 3.27 -8.32 14.23
C MET A 4 2.78 -7.00 14.83
N GLN A 5 3.05 -5.90 14.16
CA GLN A 5 2.65 -4.55 14.54
C GLN A 5 1.91 -3.84 13.40
N ILE A 6 1.25 -2.73 13.73
CA ILE A 6 0.51 -1.92 12.75
C ILE A 6 0.91 -0.46 12.85
N ILE A 7 1.08 0.17 11.69
CA ILE A 7 1.18 1.62 11.51
C ILE A 7 -0.14 2.07 10.88
N CYS A 8 -0.88 2.92 11.60
CA CYS A 8 -2.22 3.35 11.21
C CYS A 8 -2.19 4.52 10.22
N GLN A 9 -3.28 4.68 9.48
CA GLN A 9 -3.51 5.71 8.47
C GLN A 9 -3.44 7.14 9.01
N ASP A 10 -4.06 7.39 10.17
CA ASP A 10 -4.14 8.72 10.78
C ASP A 10 -3.11 8.88 11.90
N PRO A 11 -2.04 9.68 11.70
CA PRO A 11 -1.05 9.92 12.75
C PRO A 11 -1.60 10.79 13.90
N PHE A 12 -2.72 11.49 13.70
CA PHE A 12 -3.36 12.28 14.76
C PHE A 12 -4.23 11.40 15.67
N GLY A 13 -5.10 10.58 15.11
CA GLY A 13 -6.01 9.71 15.86
C GLY A 13 -5.32 8.49 16.47
N SER A 14 -4.17 8.07 15.92
CA SER A 14 -3.45 6.88 16.38
C SER A 14 -2.61 7.10 17.66
N LEU A 15 -2.31 8.33 18.02
CA LEU A 15 -1.54 8.70 19.20
C LEU A 15 -2.46 9.34 20.25
N ASN A 16 -2.46 8.81 21.49
CA ASN A 16 -3.25 9.42 22.56
C ASN A 16 -2.69 10.83 22.89
N PRO A 17 -3.46 11.91 22.67
CA PRO A 17 -2.97 13.28 22.84
C PRO A 17 -2.69 13.66 24.29
N ARG A 18 -3.16 12.86 25.26
CA ARG A 18 -2.96 13.08 26.69
C ARG A 18 -1.76 12.35 27.27
N MET A 19 -1.08 11.55 26.46
CA MET A 19 0.10 10.78 26.88
C MET A 19 1.37 11.41 26.30
N PRO A 20 2.47 11.52 27.06
CA PRO A 20 3.76 11.89 26.50
C PRO A 20 4.31 10.79 25.59
N VAL A 21 5.17 11.16 24.64
CA VAL A 21 5.74 10.25 23.64
C VAL A 21 6.38 9.01 24.27
N ARG A 22 7.08 9.19 25.42
CA ARG A 22 7.66 8.06 26.17
C ARG A 22 6.63 7.00 26.50
N ASP A 23 5.45 7.39 26.96
CA ASP A 23 4.42 6.45 27.41
C ASP A 23 3.70 5.83 26.20
N ILE A 24 3.49 6.60 25.13
CA ILE A 24 2.91 6.10 23.86
C ILE A 24 3.75 4.97 23.27
N ILE A 25 5.08 5.17 23.18
CA ILE A 25 5.99 4.15 22.62
C ILE A 25 6.20 3.02 23.64
N GLY A 26 6.27 3.36 24.93
CA GLY A 26 6.54 2.41 26.02
C GLY A 26 5.36 1.54 26.43
N GLU A 27 4.12 1.90 26.07
CA GLU A 27 2.91 1.16 26.45
C GLU A 27 2.95 -0.31 25.99
N GLY A 28 3.31 -0.53 24.75
CA GLY A 28 3.44 -1.88 24.19
C GLY A 28 4.52 -2.72 24.88
N LEU A 29 5.64 -2.11 25.27
CA LEU A 29 6.69 -2.76 26.03
C LEU A 29 6.22 -3.18 27.42
N LEU A 30 5.47 -2.29 28.09
CA LEU A 30 4.88 -2.58 29.39
C LEU A 30 3.88 -3.74 29.31
N ALA A 31 3.01 -3.74 28.30
CA ALA A 31 2.04 -4.80 28.05
C ALA A 31 2.69 -6.17 27.76
N LEU A 32 3.93 -6.17 27.26
CA LEU A 32 4.73 -7.38 27.05
C LEU A 32 5.60 -7.77 28.27
N GLY A 33 5.38 -7.13 29.44
CA GLY A 33 6.07 -7.46 30.67
C GLY A 33 7.44 -6.82 30.87
N VAL A 34 7.82 -5.83 30.06
CA VAL A 34 9.04 -5.04 30.28
C VAL A 34 8.75 -4.00 31.39
N THR A 35 8.79 -4.44 32.65
CA THR A 35 8.45 -3.62 33.81
C THR A 35 9.59 -2.68 34.25
N ASP A 36 10.84 -3.05 33.98
CA ASP A 36 12.00 -2.20 34.29
C ASP A 36 11.94 -0.89 33.49
N ARG A 37 11.81 0.21 34.24
CA ARG A 37 11.69 1.56 33.68
C ARG A 37 12.93 1.97 32.87
N LYS A 38 14.13 1.65 33.36
CA LYS A 38 15.38 2.04 32.68
C LYS A 38 15.54 1.34 31.34
N ILE A 39 15.20 0.05 31.29
CA ILE A 39 15.24 -0.74 30.06
C ILE A 39 14.20 -0.18 29.06
N ARG A 40 13.01 0.13 29.53
CA ARG A 40 11.92 0.68 28.71
C ARG A 40 12.27 2.06 28.16
N ASP A 41 12.73 2.97 29.05
CA ASP A 41 13.13 4.34 28.65
C ASP A 41 14.24 4.30 27.60
N LYS A 42 15.24 3.44 27.77
CA LYS A 42 16.30 3.27 26.77
C LYS A 42 15.77 2.78 25.43
N ARG A 43 14.87 1.76 25.41
CA ARG A 43 14.25 1.28 24.15
C ARG A 43 13.44 2.36 23.46
N VAL A 44 12.72 3.19 24.21
CA VAL A 44 11.96 4.32 23.67
C VAL A 44 12.89 5.34 23.01
N GLU A 45 13.98 5.72 23.71
CA GLU A 45 14.98 6.65 23.17
C GLU A 45 15.65 6.12 21.92
N ASP A 46 16.07 4.86 21.92
CA ASP A 46 16.66 4.18 20.76
C ASP A 46 15.67 4.13 19.58
N SER A 47 14.38 3.86 19.85
CA SER A 47 13.34 3.84 18.80
C SER A 47 13.10 5.23 18.20
N LEU A 48 13.17 6.31 18.98
CA LEU A 48 13.08 7.68 18.47
C LEU A 48 14.27 8.01 17.57
N GLU A 49 15.47 7.63 17.96
CA GLU A 49 16.69 7.89 17.17
C GLU A 49 16.66 7.14 15.83
N ILE A 50 16.22 5.87 15.83
CA ILE A 50 16.06 5.05 14.63
C ILE A 50 15.15 5.73 13.58
N VAL A 51 14.10 6.44 14.01
CA VAL A 51 13.20 7.16 13.10
C VAL A 51 13.63 8.61 12.85
N GLY A 52 14.85 9.00 13.26
CA GLY A 52 15.41 10.33 13.05
C GLY A 52 14.80 11.42 13.94
N LEU A 53 14.29 11.06 15.13
CA LEU A 53 13.81 12.00 16.14
C LEU A 53 14.79 12.08 17.30
N ARG A 54 14.80 13.21 17.99
CA ARG A 54 15.70 13.45 19.12
C ARG A 54 15.23 12.64 20.35
N ARG A 55 16.18 12.11 21.12
CA ARG A 55 15.91 11.36 22.35
C ARG A 55 15.18 12.19 23.42
N ASP A 56 15.46 13.51 23.50
CA ASP A 56 14.81 14.40 24.45
C ASP A 56 13.32 14.68 24.19
N TYR A 57 12.79 14.23 23.02
CA TYR A 57 11.37 14.35 22.70
C TYR A 57 10.46 13.42 23.52
N THR A 58 11.02 12.52 24.32
CA THR A 58 10.29 11.58 25.18
C THR A 58 9.26 12.23 26.11
N ARG A 59 9.51 13.49 26.55
CA ARG A 59 8.62 14.22 27.49
C ARG A 59 7.55 15.05 26.80
N ARG A 60 7.62 15.21 25.48
CA ARG A 60 6.68 16.01 24.70
C ARG A 60 5.39 15.24 24.42
N TYR A 61 4.33 15.99 24.13
CA TYR A 61 3.02 15.48 23.76
C TYR A 61 2.81 15.51 22.24
N PRO A 62 1.92 14.66 21.69
CA PRO A 62 1.67 14.60 20.24
C PRO A 62 1.35 15.94 19.58
N HIS A 63 0.63 16.84 20.26
CA HIS A 63 0.26 18.15 19.71
C HIS A 63 1.44 19.09 19.48
N GLU A 64 2.61 18.81 20.06
CA GLU A 64 3.85 19.61 19.88
C GLU A 64 4.65 19.21 18.63
N PHE A 65 4.12 18.25 17.81
CA PHE A 65 4.81 17.69 16.65
C PHE A 65 4.05 17.94 15.33
N SER A 66 4.80 18.08 14.23
CA SER A 66 4.22 18.09 12.89
C SER A 66 3.62 16.74 12.51
N GLY A 67 2.78 16.68 11.45
CA GLY A 67 2.19 15.45 10.95
C GLY A 67 3.23 14.36 10.65
N GLY A 68 4.31 14.71 9.94
CA GLY A 68 5.40 13.78 9.63
C GLY A 68 6.17 13.30 10.88
N GLN A 69 6.35 14.15 11.88
CA GLN A 69 6.97 13.76 13.15
C GLN A 69 6.06 12.81 13.95
N ARG A 70 4.73 13.05 13.96
CA ARG A 70 3.77 12.12 14.57
C ARG A 70 3.76 10.75 13.90
N GLN A 71 3.84 10.74 12.55
CA GLN A 71 3.97 9.48 11.82
C GLN A 71 5.25 8.72 12.21
N ARG A 72 6.38 9.42 12.34
CA ARG A 72 7.63 8.82 12.83
C ARG A 72 7.50 8.28 14.26
N ILE A 73 6.75 8.95 15.15
CA ILE A 73 6.44 8.43 16.50
C ILE A 73 5.60 7.15 16.41
N GLY A 74 4.60 7.10 15.50
CA GLY A 74 3.82 5.88 15.24
C GLY A 74 4.68 4.71 14.74
N ILE A 75 5.64 5.00 13.86
CA ILE A 75 6.62 4.01 13.39
C ILE A 75 7.52 3.55 14.55
N ALA A 76 8.06 4.47 15.36
CA ALA A 76 8.88 4.15 16.53
C ALA A 76 8.13 3.27 17.53
N ARG A 77 6.83 3.53 17.76
CA ARG A 77 5.95 2.71 18.61
C ARG A 77 5.87 1.26 18.12
N ALA A 78 5.71 1.06 16.81
CA ALA A 78 5.67 -0.26 16.21
C ALA A 78 7.02 -0.99 16.33
N LEU A 79 8.12 -0.30 16.06
CA LEU A 79 9.48 -0.86 16.06
C LEU A 79 10.00 -1.20 17.46
N ALA A 80 9.61 -0.45 18.51
CA ALA A 80 10.05 -0.65 19.88
C ALA A 80 9.85 -2.09 20.38
N LEU A 81 8.90 -2.81 19.80
CA LEU A 81 8.55 -4.20 20.16
C LEU A 81 9.41 -5.25 19.43
N GLY A 82 10.19 -4.85 18.42
CA GLY A 82 10.99 -5.74 17.58
C GLY A 82 10.11 -6.71 16.79
N PRO A 83 9.24 -6.20 15.88
CA PRO A 83 8.39 -7.03 15.05
C PRO A 83 9.16 -7.68 13.90
N ASP A 84 8.62 -8.78 13.33
CA ASP A 84 9.06 -9.35 12.06
C ASP A 84 8.17 -8.85 10.89
N LEU A 85 6.88 -8.57 11.19
CA LEU A 85 5.90 -8.10 10.23
C LEU A 85 5.26 -6.79 10.71
N VAL A 86 5.21 -5.81 9.82
CA VAL A 86 4.51 -4.54 10.05
C VAL A 86 3.43 -4.33 8.99
N VAL A 87 2.19 -4.18 9.44
CA VAL A 87 1.08 -3.77 8.57
C VAL A 87 1.09 -2.25 8.50
N CYS A 88 1.24 -1.72 7.30
CA CYS A 88 1.21 -0.28 7.01
C CYS A 88 -0.13 0.05 6.36
N ASP A 89 -1.08 0.56 7.14
CA ASP A 89 -2.39 0.94 6.66
C ASP A 89 -2.37 2.41 6.23
N GLU A 90 -2.22 2.63 4.92
CA GLU A 90 -2.09 3.96 4.30
C GLU A 90 -1.13 4.92 5.02
N PRO A 91 0.11 4.51 5.32
CA PRO A 91 0.97 5.20 6.29
C PRO A 91 1.42 6.60 5.87
N VAL A 92 1.11 7.03 4.64
CA VAL A 92 1.54 8.33 4.09
C VAL A 92 0.39 9.16 3.52
N SER A 93 -0.86 8.66 3.52
CA SER A 93 -1.99 9.30 2.84
C SER A 93 -2.35 10.69 3.39
N ALA A 94 -2.11 10.93 4.68
CA ALA A 94 -2.41 12.19 5.37
C ALA A 94 -1.24 13.20 5.39
N LEU A 95 -0.17 12.95 4.62
CA LEU A 95 1.05 13.76 4.64
C LEU A 95 1.28 14.48 3.31
N ASP A 96 2.00 15.61 3.36
CA ASP A 96 2.47 16.32 2.18
C ASP A 96 3.43 15.47 1.34
N VAL A 97 3.46 15.67 0.02
CA VAL A 97 4.24 14.85 -0.93
C VAL A 97 5.72 14.74 -0.54
N SER A 98 6.35 15.84 -0.12
CA SER A 98 7.75 15.84 0.33
C SER A 98 7.96 15.00 1.60
N ILE A 99 7.04 15.07 2.54
CA ILE A 99 7.08 14.29 3.78
C ILE A 99 6.74 12.82 3.50
N GLN A 100 5.82 12.53 2.57
CA GLN A 100 5.55 11.16 2.12
C GLN A 100 6.83 10.45 1.65
N SER A 101 7.61 11.11 0.77
CA SER A 101 8.85 10.55 0.26
C SER A 101 9.86 10.26 1.38
N GLN A 102 9.98 11.16 2.37
CA GLN A 102 10.86 10.95 3.52
C GLN A 102 10.43 9.76 4.40
N VAL A 103 9.12 9.57 4.61
CA VAL A 103 8.59 8.45 5.39
C VAL A 103 8.73 7.13 4.63
N LEU A 104 8.51 7.12 3.32
CA LEU A 104 8.72 5.93 2.48
C LEU A 104 10.18 5.48 2.48
N ASN A 105 11.12 6.42 2.30
CA ASN A 105 12.55 6.12 2.36
C ASN A 105 12.94 5.58 3.74
N LEU A 106 12.44 6.19 4.83
CA LEU A 106 12.64 5.68 6.18
C LEU A 106 12.16 4.23 6.31
N LEU A 107 10.96 3.89 5.80
CA LEU A 107 10.43 2.52 5.86
C LEU A 107 11.29 1.53 5.05
N LEU A 108 11.82 1.95 3.89
CA LEU A 108 12.74 1.12 3.10
C LEU A 108 14.08 0.88 3.81
N ASP A 109 14.64 1.91 4.43
CA ASP A 109 15.86 1.77 5.25
C ASP A 109 15.63 0.82 6.42
N LEU A 110 14.51 0.98 7.14
CA LEU A 110 14.12 0.11 8.24
C LEU A 110 13.90 -1.34 7.80
N ARG A 111 13.33 -1.55 6.60
CA ARG A 111 13.18 -2.89 6.01
C ARG A 111 14.54 -3.57 5.86
N ARG A 112 15.53 -2.87 5.31
CA ARG A 112 16.88 -3.38 5.09
C ARG A 112 17.62 -3.63 6.42
N ASP A 113 17.58 -2.63 7.33
CA ASP A 113 18.41 -2.64 8.53
C ASP A 113 17.88 -3.60 9.60
N PHE A 114 16.56 -3.84 9.65
CA PHE A 114 15.90 -4.72 10.62
C PHE A 114 15.30 -5.99 9.99
N ASN A 115 15.52 -6.23 8.69
CA ASN A 115 14.96 -7.37 7.95
C ASN A 115 13.44 -7.52 8.14
N LEU A 116 12.71 -6.40 8.01
CA LEU A 116 11.26 -6.36 8.21
C LEU A 116 10.50 -6.84 6.98
N THR A 117 9.40 -7.53 7.24
CA THR A 117 8.37 -7.79 6.23
C THR A 117 7.27 -6.74 6.37
N TYR A 118 6.81 -6.16 5.24
CA TYR A 118 5.68 -5.24 5.24
C TYR A 118 4.47 -5.84 4.53
N LEU A 119 3.28 -5.61 5.11
CA LEU A 119 2.01 -5.63 4.39
C LEU A 119 1.60 -4.17 4.19
N PHE A 120 1.83 -3.65 2.99
CA PHE A 120 1.63 -2.23 2.68
C PHE A 120 0.29 -2.02 1.96
N ILE A 121 -0.60 -1.24 2.55
CA ILE A 121 -1.92 -0.88 1.99
C ILE A 121 -1.85 0.56 1.51
N SER A 122 -2.23 0.81 0.27
CA SER A 122 -2.27 2.16 -0.30
C SER A 122 -3.24 2.24 -1.49
N HIS A 123 -3.84 3.40 -1.69
CA HIS A 123 -4.59 3.74 -2.91
C HIS A 123 -3.72 4.45 -3.96
N ASN A 124 -2.48 4.83 -3.62
CA ASN A 124 -1.54 5.46 -4.56
C ASN A 124 -0.70 4.39 -5.27
N LEU A 125 -1.07 4.10 -6.52
CA LEU A 125 -0.43 3.05 -7.31
C LEU A 125 1.05 3.32 -7.59
N SER A 126 1.47 4.58 -7.75
CA SER A 126 2.90 4.92 -7.94
C SER A 126 3.72 4.61 -6.69
N VAL A 127 3.16 4.83 -5.50
CA VAL A 127 3.80 4.45 -4.24
C VAL A 127 3.90 2.94 -4.11
N VAL A 128 2.82 2.21 -4.47
CA VAL A 128 2.81 0.73 -4.45
C VAL A 128 3.88 0.17 -5.39
N GLN A 129 4.00 0.72 -6.60
CA GLN A 129 5.02 0.32 -7.58
C GLN A 129 6.45 0.49 -7.05
N TYR A 130 6.71 1.62 -6.36
CA TYR A 130 8.03 1.94 -5.82
C TYR A 130 8.42 1.08 -4.62
N PHE A 131 7.44 0.76 -3.76
CA PHE A 131 7.68 0.20 -2.43
C PHE A 131 7.60 -1.33 -2.39
N SER A 132 6.78 -1.96 -3.24
CA SER A 132 6.37 -3.36 -3.10
C SER A 132 7.13 -4.29 -4.04
N ASP A 133 7.38 -5.52 -3.59
CA ASP A 133 7.90 -6.61 -4.44
C ASP A 133 6.74 -7.35 -5.12
N ARG A 134 5.63 -7.55 -4.38
CA ARG A 134 4.40 -8.20 -4.86
C ARG A 134 3.20 -7.32 -4.58
N VAL A 135 2.21 -7.38 -5.45
CA VAL A 135 0.99 -6.58 -5.35
C VAL A 135 -0.24 -7.47 -5.43
N GLY A 136 -1.22 -7.19 -4.56
CA GLY A 136 -2.57 -7.72 -4.64
C GLY A 136 -3.57 -6.59 -4.87
N VAL A 137 -4.33 -6.67 -5.95
CA VAL A 137 -5.41 -5.73 -6.25
C VAL A 137 -6.72 -6.27 -5.71
N MET A 138 -7.41 -5.48 -4.90
CA MET A 138 -8.69 -5.86 -4.29
C MET A 138 -9.85 -5.06 -4.87
N TYR A 139 -11.00 -5.72 -5.05
CA TYR A 139 -12.26 -5.07 -5.40
C TYR A 139 -13.40 -5.64 -4.56
N LEU A 140 -14.14 -4.77 -3.87
CA LEU A 140 -15.25 -5.15 -2.97
C LEU A 140 -14.92 -6.33 -2.03
N GLY A 141 -13.72 -6.29 -1.40
CA GLY A 141 -13.30 -7.30 -0.41
C GLY A 141 -12.79 -8.62 -0.97
N LYS A 142 -12.60 -8.74 -2.29
CA LYS A 142 -12.00 -9.93 -2.94
C LYS A 142 -10.73 -9.54 -3.69
N LEU A 143 -9.74 -10.45 -3.72
CA LEU A 143 -8.59 -10.34 -4.61
C LEU A 143 -9.06 -10.50 -6.07
N ALA A 144 -8.82 -9.47 -6.86
CA ALA A 144 -9.08 -9.46 -8.31
C ALA A 144 -7.86 -9.97 -9.07
N GLU A 145 -6.66 -9.57 -8.63
CA GLU A 145 -5.40 -9.93 -9.28
C GLU A 145 -4.25 -9.84 -8.28
N GLU A 146 -3.25 -10.72 -8.41
CA GLU A 146 -2.01 -10.66 -7.63
C GLU A 146 -0.83 -11.15 -8.45
N GLY A 147 0.36 -10.58 -8.19
CA GLY A 147 1.58 -10.96 -8.88
C GLY A 147 2.78 -10.14 -8.42
N ASP A 148 3.92 -10.39 -9.04
CA ASP A 148 5.08 -9.54 -8.87
C ASP A 148 4.79 -8.16 -9.43
N VAL A 149 5.32 -7.10 -8.78
CA VAL A 149 4.99 -5.71 -9.13
C VAL A 149 5.29 -5.41 -10.60
N GLU A 150 6.46 -5.81 -11.10
CA GLU A 150 6.86 -5.56 -12.49
C GLU A 150 5.91 -6.24 -13.47
N GLN A 151 5.55 -7.50 -13.22
CA GLN A 151 4.66 -8.27 -14.08
C GLN A 151 3.25 -7.66 -14.09
N LEU A 152 2.67 -7.37 -12.91
CA LEU A 152 1.32 -6.84 -12.80
C LEU A 152 1.18 -5.45 -13.43
N TYR A 153 2.22 -4.60 -13.31
CA TYR A 153 2.19 -3.27 -13.91
C TYR A 153 2.44 -3.29 -15.42
N ARG A 154 3.22 -4.25 -15.92
CA ARG A 154 3.51 -4.42 -17.35
C ARG A 154 2.40 -5.15 -18.10
N ASP A 155 1.82 -6.19 -17.48
CA ASP A 155 0.85 -7.11 -18.11
C ASP A 155 -0.34 -7.41 -17.18
N PRO A 156 -1.18 -6.39 -16.83
CA PRO A 156 -2.37 -6.61 -16.02
C PRO A 156 -3.41 -7.46 -16.79
N ARG A 157 -3.98 -8.46 -16.11
CA ARG A 157 -4.91 -9.44 -16.69
C ARG A 157 -6.33 -9.38 -16.10
N HIS A 158 -6.56 -8.52 -15.13
CA HIS A 158 -7.92 -8.24 -14.65
C HIS A 158 -8.41 -6.88 -15.18
N PRO A 159 -9.61 -6.79 -15.77
CA PRO A 159 -10.14 -5.54 -16.34
C PRO A 159 -10.18 -4.35 -15.37
N TYR A 160 -10.33 -4.60 -14.06
CA TYR A 160 -10.26 -3.58 -13.03
C TYR A 160 -8.83 -3.05 -12.84
N THR A 161 -7.83 -3.93 -12.81
CA THR A 161 -6.41 -3.54 -12.70
C THR A 161 -5.98 -2.69 -13.89
N VAL A 162 -6.37 -3.07 -15.11
CA VAL A 162 -6.14 -2.27 -16.33
C VAL A 162 -6.72 -0.87 -16.17
N ALA A 163 -7.98 -0.77 -15.70
CA ALA A 163 -8.62 0.52 -15.49
C ALA A 163 -7.90 1.37 -14.43
N LEU A 164 -7.48 0.77 -13.32
CA LEU A 164 -6.70 1.44 -12.28
C LEU A 164 -5.37 1.99 -12.81
N LEU A 165 -4.59 1.14 -13.50
CA LEU A 165 -3.29 1.52 -14.06
C LEU A 165 -3.43 2.59 -15.16
N SER A 166 -4.55 2.59 -15.91
CA SER A 166 -4.84 3.65 -16.89
C SER A 166 -5.02 5.04 -16.27
N ALA A 167 -5.37 5.09 -15.00
CA ALA A 167 -5.58 6.34 -14.27
C ALA A 167 -4.31 6.95 -13.67
N ILE A 168 -3.18 6.23 -13.69
CA ILE A 168 -1.89 6.75 -13.20
C ILE A 168 -1.46 7.91 -14.13
N PRO A 169 -1.22 9.12 -13.58
CA PRO A 169 -0.72 10.24 -14.37
C PRO A 169 0.63 9.92 -15.01
N ASN A 170 0.80 10.33 -16.26
CA ASN A 170 2.09 10.24 -16.92
C ASN A 170 2.92 11.48 -16.62
N ALA A 171 4.20 11.30 -16.26
CA ALA A 171 5.14 12.40 -16.09
C ALA A 171 5.45 13.15 -17.41
N ASP A 172 5.34 12.46 -18.56
CA ASP A 172 5.52 13.08 -19.88
C ASP A 172 4.19 13.62 -20.43
N PRO A 173 3.97 14.95 -20.49
CA PRO A 173 2.74 15.56 -21.00
C PRO A 173 2.49 15.31 -22.49
N ARG A 174 3.53 14.88 -23.25
CA ARG A 174 3.43 14.57 -24.67
C ARG A 174 2.81 13.19 -24.92
N ARG A 175 2.88 12.30 -23.94
CA ARG A 175 2.31 10.95 -24.00
C ARG A 175 0.94 10.92 -23.34
N ARG A 176 -0.11 11.28 -24.08
CA ARG A 176 -1.49 11.19 -23.60
C ARG A 176 -1.93 9.74 -23.54
N LYS A 177 -2.02 9.18 -22.34
CA LYS A 177 -2.70 7.89 -22.11
C LYS A 177 -4.19 8.02 -22.38
N LYS A 178 -4.76 7.03 -23.03
CA LYS A 178 -6.22 6.91 -23.15
C LYS A 178 -6.75 6.33 -21.84
N ARG A 179 -7.20 7.21 -20.92
CA ARG A 179 -7.79 6.78 -19.66
C ARG A 179 -9.03 5.94 -19.91
N LEU A 180 -9.09 4.77 -19.29
CA LEU A 180 -10.24 3.87 -19.34
C LEU A 180 -11.24 4.30 -18.26
N VAL A 181 -12.32 4.98 -18.67
CA VAL A 181 -13.35 5.46 -17.75
C VAL A 181 -14.34 4.34 -17.49
N LEU A 182 -14.44 3.92 -16.24
CA LEU A 182 -15.41 2.94 -15.80
C LEU A 182 -16.81 3.56 -15.70
N LYS A 183 -17.82 2.89 -16.26
CA LYS A 183 -19.22 3.31 -16.19
C LYS A 183 -19.87 2.88 -14.87
N GLY A 184 -20.86 3.63 -14.45
CA GLY A 184 -21.68 3.34 -13.27
C GLY A 184 -20.96 3.55 -11.94
N ASP A 185 -21.74 3.51 -10.85
CA ASP A 185 -21.26 3.69 -9.49
C ASP A 185 -20.62 2.43 -8.92
N VAL A 186 -19.82 2.58 -7.87
CA VAL A 186 -19.26 1.44 -7.14
C VAL A 186 -20.39 0.79 -6.33
N PRO A 187 -20.69 -0.51 -6.54
CA PRO A 187 -21.70 -1.20 -5.75
C PRO A 187 -21.37 -1.22 -4.25
N SER A 188 -22.41 -1.32 -3.42
CA SER A 188 -22.21 -1.38 -1.96
C SER A 188 -21.46 -2.65 -1.56
N PRO A 189 -20.40 -2.51 -0.73
CA PRO A 189 -19.72 -3.68 -0.18
C PRO A 189 -20.61 -4.57 0.70
N ALA A 190 -21.68 -4.00 1.28
CA ALA A 190 -22.65 -4.75 2.11
C ALA A 190 -23.62 -5.61 1.27
N ALA A 191 -23.80 -5.27 -0.02
CA ALA A 191 -24.62 -6.01 -0.97
C ALA A 191 -23.87 -6.14 -2.30
N PRO A 192 -22.80 -6.95 -2.37
CA PRO A 192 -21.99 -7.07 -3.56
C PRO A 192 -22.78 -7.78 -4.68
N PRO A 193 -22.50 -7.45 -5.95
CA PRO A 193 -23.10 -8.14 -7.08
C PRO A 193 -22.83 -9.65 -7.06
N SER A 194 -23.77 -10.45 -7.63
CA SER A 194 -23.59 -11.89 -7.84
C SER A 194 -22.44 -12.17 -8.83
N GLY A 195 -21.91 -13.38 -8.80
CA GLY A 195 -20.83 -13.78 -9.70
C GLY A 195 -19.57 -12.94 -9.55
N CYS A 196 -19.00 -12.49 -10.66
CA CYS A 196 -17.87 -11.58 -10.65
C CYS A 196 -18.28 -10.21 -10.08
N ARG A 197 -17.72 -9.80 -8.94
CA ARG A 197 -18.07 -8.53 -8.28
C ARG A 197 -17.88 -7.29 -9.14
N PHE A 198 -17.03 -7.38 -10.17
CA PHE A 198 -16.73 -6.29 -11.09
C PHE A 198 -17.63 -6.29 -12.34
N HIS A 199 -18.48 -7.29 -12.56
CA HIS A 199 -19.23 -7.46 -13.80
C HIS A 199 -20.11 -6.26 -14.19
N THR A 200 -20.65 -5.53 -13.23
CA THR A 200 -21.53 -4.35 -13.45
C THR A 200 -20.79 -3.15 -14.06
N ARG A 201 -19.46 -3.12 -13.95
CA ARG A 201 -18.59 -2.02 -14.41
C ARG A 201 -17.51 -2.50 -15.39
N CYS A 202 -17.60 -3.76 -15.83
CA CYS A 202 -16.54 -4.41 -16.60
C CYS A 202 -16.63 -4.05 -18.09
N TRP A 203 -15.68 -3.29 -18.58
CA TRP A 203 -15.54 -2.92 -19.99
C TRP A 203 -15.29 -4.14 -20.89
N LEU A 204 -14.55 -5.15 -20.39
CA LEU A 204 -14.28 -6.38 -21.14
C LEU A 204 -15.56 -7.19 -21.35
N ARG A 205 -16.41 -7.29 -20.32
CA ARG A 205 -17.71 -7.95 -20.42
C ARG A 205 -18.59 -7.32 -21.48
N GLU A 206 -18.63 -5.97 -21.54
CA GLU A 206 -19.37 -5.26 -22.60
C GLU A 206 -18.81 -5.61 -24.00
N LYS A 207 -17.46 -5.61 -24.13
CA LYS A 207 -16.78 -5.96 -25.41
C LYS A 207 -17.08 -7.37 -25.88
N LEU A 208 -17.23 -8.32 -24.95
CA LEU A 208 -17.50 -9.74 -25.23
C LEU A 208 -19.01 -10.07 -25.38
N GLY A 209 -19.90 -9.07 -25.49
CA GLY A 209 -21.33 -9.28 -25.66
C GLY A 209 -22.07 -9.72 -24.39
N ASN A 210 -21.58 -9.31 -23.23
CA ASN A 210 -22.19 -9.54 -21.92
C ASN A 210 -22.37 -11.00 -21.53
N PRO A 211 -21.33 -11.84 -21.52
CA PRO A 211 -21.45 -13.25 -21.16
C PRO A 211 -22.10 -13.42 -19.78
N GLU A 212 -23.07 -14.34 -19.71
CA GLU A 212 -23.89 -14.64 -18.53
C GLU A 212 -23.05 -15.20 -17.38
N ARG A 213 -21.99 -15.92 -17.70
CA ARG A 213 -21.06 -16.50 -16.74
C ARG A 213 -20.50 -15.46 -15.75
N CYS A 214 -20.28 -14.22 -16.18
CA CYS A 214 -19.81 -13.15 -15.29
C CYS A 214 -20.83 -12.77 -14.20
N VAL A 215 -22.14 -13.05 -14.43
CA VAL A 215 -23.22 -12.73 -13.48
C VAL A 215 -23.54 -13.92 -12.57
N THR A 216 -23.40 -15.13 -13.08
CA THR A 216 -23.84 -16.36 -12.41
C THR A 216 -22.73 -17.03 -11.60
N GLU A 217 -21.46 -16.91 -12.04
CA GLU A 217 -20.34 -17.61 -11.42
C GLU A 217 -19.31 -16.63 -10.83
N GLU A 218 -18.88 -16.86 -9.58
CA GLU A 218 -17.75 -16.14 -9.00
C GLU A 218 -16.43 -16.69 -9.60
N PRO A 219 -15.58 -15.84 -10.23
CA PRO A 219 -14.32 -16.29 -10.77
C PRO A 219 -13.34 -16.64 -9.66
N MET A 220 -12.73 -17.80 -9.75
CA MET A 220 -11.65 -18.23 -8.85
C MET A 220 -10.36 -17.47 -9.18
N LEU A 221 -9.58 -17.14 -8.15
CA LEU A 221 -8.22 -16.62 -8.32
C LEU A 221 -7.33 -17.75 -8.86
N ARG A 222 -7.01 -17.73 -10.15
CA ARG A 222 -6.28 -18.79 -10.86
C ARG A 222 -4.96 -18.28 -11.45
N PRO A 223 -3.94 -19.13 -11.60
CA PRO A 223 -2.73 -18.78 -12.31
C PRO A 223 -3.02 -18.35 -13.76
N ILE A 224 -2.25 -17.36 -14.25
CA ILE A 224 -2.23 -16.94 -15.63
C ILE A 224 -0.79 -16.72 -16.08
N GLY A 225 -0.37 -17.43 -17.14
CA GLY A 225 1.04 -17.44 -17.55
C GLY A 225 1.96 -18.09 -16.51
N GLU A 226 3.23 -17.70 -16.56
CA GLU A 226 4.28 -18.15 -15.64
C GLU A 226 4.54 -17.09 -14.54
N GLY A 227 5.32 -17.43 -13.50
CA GLY A 227 5.81 -16.43 -12.54
C GLY A 227 4.90 -16.10 -11.36
N GLY A 228 3.87 -16.91 -11.07
CA GLY A 228 3.04 -16.70 -9.88
C GLY A 228 1.99 -15.59 -10.02
N HIS A 229 1.75 -15.08 -11.24
CA HIS A 229 0.68 -14.16 -11.56
C HIS A 229 -0.68 -14.87 -11.50
N ARG A 230 -1.64 -14.32 -10.78
CA ARG A 230 -2.97 -14.91 -10.56
C ARG A 230 -4.05 -13.86 -10.75
N THR A 231 -5.15 -14.24 -11.39
CA THR A 231 -6.29 -13.34 -11.66
C THR A 231 -7.62 -14.02 -11.41
N ALA A 232 -8.59 -13.28 -10.91
CA ALA A 232 -9.97 -13.70 -10.70
C ALA A 232 -10.87 -13.17 -11.83
N CYS A 233 -10.59 -13.58 -13.07
CA CYS A 233 -11.38 -13.25 -14.25
C CYS A 233 -11.62 -14.49 -15.10
N HIS A 234 -12.86 -14.68 -15.59
CA HIS A 234 -13.22 -15.78 -16.49
C HIS A 234 -12.58 -15.66 -17.87
N PHE A 235 -12.27 -14.42 -18.29
CA PHE A 235 -11.80 -14.04 -19.62
C PHE A 235 -10.49 -13.26 -19.56
N ALA A 236 -9.60 -13.64 -18.66
CA ALA A 236 -8.32 -12.95 -18.44
C ALA A 236 -7.42 -12.97 -19.71
N GLU A 237 -7.52 -14.03 -20.49
CA GLU A 237 -6.78 -14.22 -21.74
C GLU A 237 -7.25 -13.28 -22.85
N GLU A 238 -8.48 -12.77 -22.75
CA GLU A 238 -9.07 -11.83 -23.71
C GLU A 238 -8.69 -10.36 -23.40
N VAL A 239 -7.96 -10.11 -22.31
CA VAL A 239 -7.35 -8.82 -22.06
C VAL A 239 -6.16 -8.67 -23.01
N SER A 240 -6.43 -8.05 -24.17
CA SER A 240 -5.49 -7.99 -25.28
C SER A 240 -4.30 -7.05 -24.98
N ASP A 241 -3.13 -7.43 -25.48
CA ASP A 241 -1.90 -6.66 -25.36
C ASP A 241 -2.06 -5.22 -25.91
N THR A 242 -2.87 -5.02 -26.95
CA THR A 242 -3.21 -3.70 -27.47
C THR A 242 -3.91 -2.76 -26.48
N VAL A 243 -4.73 -3.28 -25.56
CA VAL A 243 -5.35 -2.48 -24.50
C VAL A 243 -4.33 -2.24 -23.40
N VAL A 244 -3.55 -3.26 -23.06
CA VAL A 244 -2.46 -3.17 -22.08
C VAL A 244 -1.41 -2.18 -22.57
N ASP A 245 -0.94 -2.28 -23.79
CA ASP A 245 0.06 -1.37 -24.39
C ASP A 245 -0.40 0.08 -24.40
N SER A 246 -1.67 0.34 -24.73
CA SER A 246 -2.22 1.70 -24.68
C SER A 246 -2.27 2.30 -23.26
N VAL A 247 -2.24 1.45 -22.23
CA VAL A 247 -2.30 1.80 -20.81
C VAL A 247 -0.90 1.79 -20.18
N VAL A 248 -0.05 0.82 -20.54
CA VAL A 248 1.24 0.50 -19.89
C VAL A 248 2.43 1.19 -20.58
N ALA A 249 2.37 1.52 -21.86
CA ALA A 249 3.48 2.05 -22.69
C ALA A 249 4.24 3.28 -22.13
N THR A 250 4.11 3.56 -20.87
CA THR A 250 4.68 4.75 -20.21
C THR A 250 5.56 4.44 -18.99
N GLN A 251 5.75 3.19 -18.61
CA GLN A 251 6.47 2.84 -17.38
C GLN A 251 8.00 2.82 -17.52
N SER A 252 8.55 2.67 -18.73
CA SER A 252 9.99 2.58 -18.97
C SER A 252 10.80 3.87 -18.71
N VAL A 253 10.17 4.98 -18.32
CA VAL A 253 10.86 6.28 -18.15
C VAL A 253 11.18 6.58 -16.67
N LEU A 254 10.60 5.87 -15.71
CA LEU A 254 10.93 6.07 -14.28
C LEU A 254 12.31 5.50 -13.91
N GLU A 255 12.80 4.50 -14.63
CA GLU A 255 14.14 3.95 -14.41
C GLU A 255 15.28 4.92 -14.77
N THR A 256 15.04 5.83 -15.72
CA THR A 256 16.08 6.81 -16.15
C THR A 256 16.14 8.07 -15.28
N ALA A 257 15.10 8.39 -14.54
CA ALA A 257 15.06 9.60 -13.68
C ALA A 257 15.69 9.40 -12.28
N VAL A 258 15.96 8.16 -11.87
CA VAL A 258 16.58 7.82 -10.56
C VAL A 258 18.10 7.62 -10.70
N ALA A 259 18.65 7.61 -11.91
CA ALA A 259 20.05 7.25 -12.18
C ALA A 259 21.04 8.44 -12.28
N GLU A 260 20.62 9.69 -12.04
CA GLU A 260 21.56 10.82 -11.96
C GLU A 260 21.76 11.26 -10.50
N PRO A 261 22.89 10.92 -9.86
CA PRO A 261 23.30 11.55 -8.61
C PRO A 261 23.86 12.96 -8.91
N ALA A 262 23.28 13.96 -8.27
CA ALA A 262 23.89 15.28 -8.18
C ALA A 262 24.95 15.33 -7.08
#